data_619dd256972aea4e8b75184d29b5bec3
#
_entry.id   619dd256972aea4e8b75184d29b5bec3
#
_cell.length_a   1.000
_cell.length_b   1.000
_cell.length_c   1.000
_cell.angle_alpha   90.00
_cell.angle_beta   90.00
_cell.angle_gamma   90.00
#
_symmetry.space_group_name_H-M   'P 1'
#
loop_
_entity.id
_entity.type
_entity.pdbx_description
1 polymer ?
#
loop_
_entity_poly.entity_id
_entity_poly.type
_entity_poly.pdbx_seq_one_letter_code
_entity_poly.pdbx_strand_id
1 'polypeptide(L)'
;SHTHIDHIAGFPFFCYAYKLGNTLRVWSGHLEEGLTTEGVLRQFMSPPLWPVPVDIFEADVSYHDFKAGDTMTPSDDVTLRTAPLNHPQNATGYRVDYNGKSICYITDTEQWEDGLDRNILGLIDGADIVIYDSMFSDAEYADYKGWGHSTWEEGLRLADAANVGTLVIFHHMPERTDDQMDD
;
A
#
# COMPACT_ATOMS: atom_id res chain seq x y z
N SER A 1 -1.52 -0.06 -2.34
CA SER A 1 -2.34 -0.03 -1.13
C SER A 1 -3.76 0.43 -1.42
N HIS A 2 -3.94 1.58 -2.10
CA HIS A 2 -5.22 2.17 -2.44
C HIS A 2 -5.11 3.12 -3.64
N THR A 3 -6.19 3.82 -4.01
CA THR A 3 -6.28 4.61 -5.24
C THR A 3 -6.26 6.12 -5.04
N HIS A 4 -5.70 6.64 -3.93
CA HIS A 4 -5.39 8.04 -3.83
C HIS A 4 -4.35 8.44 -4.89
N ILE A 5 -4.36 9.71 -5.30
CA ILE A 5 -3.64 10.14 -6.50
C ILE A 5 -2.12 9.95 -6.41
N ASP A 6 -1.56 10.11 -5.25
CA ASP A 6 -0.12 9.93 -4.97
C ASP A 6 0.34 8.48 -5.14
N HIS A 7 -0.59 7.49 -5.02
CA HIS A 7 -0.31 6.08 -5.25
C HIS A 7 -0.56 5.60 -6.68
N ILE A 8 -1.37 6.30 -7.45
CA ILE A 8 -1.70 5.91 -8.82
C ILE A 8 -1.19 6.87 -9.90
N ALA A 9 -0.65 8.04 -9.53
CA ALA A 9 -0.14 9.04 -10.48
C ALA A 9 0.92 8.49 -11.46
N GLY A 10 1.68 7.49 -11.05
CA GLY A 10 2.67 6.82 -11.90
C GLY A 10 2.07 5.80 -12.90
N PHE A 11 0.83 5.38 -12.70
CA PHE A 11 0.22 4.31 -13.51
C PHE A 11 0.18 4.63 -15.02
N PRO A 12 -0.23 5.85 -15.46
CA PRO A 12 -0.21 6.22 -16.87
C PRO A 12 1.18 6.22 -17.53
N PHE A 13 2.24 6.26 -16.71
CA PHE A 13 3.64 6.27 -17.18
C PHE A 13 4.31 4.90 -17.09
N PHE A 14 3.58 3.86 -16.69
CA PHE A 14 4.13 2.52 -16.55
C PHE A 14 4.43 1.89 -17.90
N CYS A 15 5.64 2.11 -18.39
CA CYS A 15 6.07 1.77 -19.75
C CYS A 15 5.92 0.28 -20.13
N TYR A 16 5.84 -0.63 -19.13
CA TYR A 16 5.59 -2.05 -19.37
C TYR A 16 4.19 -2.30 -20.00
N ALA A 17 3.20 -1.48 -19.63
CA ALA A 17 1.84 -1.56 -20.14
C ALA A 17 1.69 -1.14 -21.63
N TYR A 18 2.66 -0.38 -22.16
CA TYR A 18 2.68 0.06 -23.56
C TYR A 18 3.38 -0.92 -24.51
N LYS A 19 3.75 -2.11 -24.05
CA LYS A 19 4.50 -3.07 -24.88
C LYS A 19 3.63 -4.26 -25.23
N LEU A 20 3.41 -4.44 -26.54
CA LEU A 20 2.73 -5.61 -27.08
C LEU A 20 3.41 -6.91 -26.63
N GLY A 21 2.61 -7.89 -26.23
CA GLY A 21 3.07 -9.20 -25.75
C GLY A 21 3.38 -9.26 -24.25
N ASN A 22 3.32 -8.14 -23.55
CA ASN A 22 3.36 -8.15 -22.08
C ASN A 22 1.97 -8.49 -21.50
N THR A 23 1.96 -9.04 -20.30
CA THR A 23 0.74 -9.26 -19.51
C THR A 23 0.84 -8.48 -18.20
N LEU A 24 -0.19 -7.72 -17.88
CA LEU A 24 -0.30 -6.94 -16.64
C LEU A 24 -1.58 -7.31 -15.91
N ARG A 25 -1.45 -7.74 -14.66
CA ARG A 25 -2.58 -7.98 -13.76
C ARG A 25 -2.61 -6.91 -12.68
N VAL A 26 -3.68 -6.13 -12.63
CA VAL A 26 -3.86 -5.03 -11.67
C VAL A 26 -4.89 -5.46 -10.62
N TRP A 27 -4.52 -5.32 -9.35
CA TRP A 27 -5.31 -5.82 -8.24
C TRP A 27 -5.59 -4.71 -7.22
N SER A 28 -6.81 -4.63 -6.69
CA SER A 28 -7.12 -3.79 -5.53
C SER A 28 -8.09 -4.45 -4.55
N GLY A 29 -7.89 -4.19 -3.25
CA GLY A 29 -8.68 -4.82 -2.18
C GLY A 29 -9.31 -3.84 -1.20
N HIS A 30 -9.23 -2.53 -1.47
CA HIS A 30 -9.72 -1.48 -0.58
C HIS A 30 -11.05 -0.86 -1.05
N LEU A 31 -11.44 -1.10 -2.30
CA LEU A 31 -12.58 -0.42 -2.91
C LEU A 31 -13.90 -0.78 -2.23
N GLU A 32 -14.75 0.22 -2.08
CA GLU A 32 -16.11 0.05 -1.57
C GLU A 32 -17.01 -0.65 -2.60
N GLU A 33 -18.15 -1.16 -2.10
CA GLU A 33 -19.14 -1.85 -2.93
C GLU A 33 -19.61 -0.97 -4.10
N GLY A 34 -19.61 -1.52 -5.29
CA GLY A 34 -19.99 -0.83 -6.53
C GLY A 34 -18.84 -0.15 -7.27
N LEU A 35 -17.64 -0.06 -6.68
CA LEU A 35 -16.42 0.39 -7.35
C LEU A 35 -15.60 -0.82 -7.79
N THR A 36 -14.89 -0.67 -8.91
CA THR A 36 -13.97 -1.69 -9.43
C THR A 36 -12.62 -1.09 -9.76
N THR A 37 -11.56 -1.90 -9.68
CA THR A 37 -10.20 -1.52 -10.07
C THR A 37 -10.17 -0.92 -11.47
N GLU A 38 -10.82 -1.58 -12.43
CA GLU A 38 -10.93 -1.08 -13.80
C GLU A 38 -11.65 0.25 -13.87
N GLY A 39 -12.80 0.37 -13.19
CA GLY A 39 -13.64 1.58 -13.22
C GLY A 39 -12.90 2.80 -12.68
N VAL A 40 -12.19 2.67 -11.56
CA VAL A 40 -11.41 3.76 -10.96
C VAL A 40 -10.25 4.18 -11.88
N LEU A 41 -9.50 3.23 -12.44
CA LEU A 41 -8.37 3.54 -13.34
C LEU A 41 -8.84 4.13 -14.66
N ARG A 42 -9.99 3.69 -15.22
CA ARG A 42 -10.62 4.32 -16.38
C ARG A 42 -11.07 5.75 -16.09
N GLN A 43 -11.62 6.01 -14.91
CA GLN A 43 -11.99 7.37 -14.50
C GLN A 43 -10.75 8.25 -14.32
N PHE A 44 -9.71 7.75 -13.70
CA PHE A 44 -8.44 8.46 -13.54
C PHE A 44 -7.79 8.80 -14.89
N MET A 45 -7.73 7.82 -15.80
CA MET A 45 -7.20 8.02 -17.16
C MET A 45 -8.32 8.46 -18.12
N SER A 46 -8.97 9.59 -17.84
CA SER A 46 -10.00 10.19 -18.68
C SER A 46 -9.91 11.72 -18.67
N PRO A 47 -10.37 12.40 -19.74
CA PRO A 47 -10.48 13.85 -19.76
C PRO A 47 -11.39 14.38 -18.64
N PRO A 48 -11.08 15.52 -18.00
CA PRO A 48 -9.92 16.38 -18.27
C PRO A 48 -8.65 16.02 -17.50
N LEU A 49 -8.65 14.94 -16.70
CA LEU A 49 -7.51 14.58 -15.85
C LEU A 49 -6.36 13.96 -16.66
N TRP A 50 -6.71 13.15 -17.68
CA TRP A 50 -5.74 12.48 -18.54
C TRP A 50 -6.17 12.51 -20.00
N PRO A 51 -5.24 12.74 -20.95
CA PRO A 51 -5.62 12.96 -22.36
C PRO A 51 -5.98 11.68 -23.12
N VAL A 52 -5.57 10.50 -22.64
CA VAL A 52 -5.79 9.22 -23.32
C VAL A 52 -6.36 8.16 -22.34
N PRO A 53 -7.28 7.30 -22.78
CA PRO A 53 -7.87 6.27 -21.92
C PRO A 53 -6.88 5.12 -21.66
N VAL A 54 -7.19 4.25 -20.69
CA VAL A 54 -6.40 3.04 -20.39
C VAL A 54 -6.26 2.09 -21.59
N ASP A 55 -7.18 2.17 -22.56
CA ASP A 55 -7.13 1.37 -23.79
C ASP A 55 -5.94 1.70 -24.71
N ILE A 56 -5.14 2.73 -24.37
CA ILE A 56 -3.86 3.02 -25.04
C ILE A 56 -2.80 1.93 -24.75
N PHE A 57 -2.97 1.16 -23.69
CA PHE A 57 -2.03 0.09 -23.35
C PHE A 57 -2.07 -1.03 -24.38
N GLU A 58 -0.89 -1.46 -24.83
CA GLU A 58 -0.73 -2.56 -25.80
C GLU A 58 -0.51 -3.91 -25.13
N ALA A 59 -0.24 -3.93 -23.82
CA ALA A 59 -0.16 -5.15 -23.02
C ALA A 59 -1.56 -5.78 -22.86
N ASP A 60 -1.59 -7.08 -22.62
CA ASP A 60 -2.79 -7.78 -22.14
C ASP A 60 -3.03 -7.41 -20.68
N VAL A 61 -3.93 -6.44 -20.43
CA VAL A 61 -4.23 -5.92 -19.10
C VAL A 61 -5.51 -6.53 -18.56
N SER A 62 -5.44 -7.11 -17.36
CA SER A 62 -6.61 -7.58 -16.61
C SER A 62 -6.70 -6.92 -15.24
N TYR A 63 -7.94 -6.69 -14.80
CA TYR A 63 -8.25 -6.03 -13.53
C TYR A 63 -8.96 -7.00 -12.60
N HIS A 64 -8.58 -6.98 -11.35
CA HIS A 64 -9.07 -7.93 -10.35
C HIS A 64 -9.39 -7.23 -9.04
N ASP A 65 -10.63 -7.41 -8.57
CA ASP A 65 -11.06 -6.93 -7.29
C ASP A 65 -11.01 -8.08 -6.28
N PHE A 66 -10.52 -7.80 -5.07
CA PHE A 66 -10.51 -8.72 -3.95
C PHE A 66 -10.91 -7.98 -2.68
N LYS A 67 -10.99 -8.65 -1.54
CA LYS A 67 -11.27 -8.03 -0.26
C LYS A 67 -10.02 -8.06 0.62
N ALA A 68 -9.65 -6.92 1.22
CA ALA A 68 -8.56 -6.89 2.20
C ALA A 68 -8.80 -7.92 3.31
N GLY A 69 -7.82 -8.77 3.58
CA GLY A 69 -7.92 -9.98 4.38
C GLY A 69 -7.81 -11.28 3.55
N ASP A 70 -8.00 -11.21 2.24
CA ASP A 70 -7.84 -12.36 1.37
C ASP A 70 -6.37 -12.75 1.20
N THR A 71 -6.15 -14.03 0.87
CA THR A 71 -4.85 -14.58 0.48
C THR A 71 -4.90 -14.99 -0.97
N MET A 72 -3.89 -14.60 -1.75
CA MET A 72 -3.79 -14.86 -3.18
C MET A 72 -2.46 -15.55 -3.52
N THR A 73 -2.45 -16.28 -4.63
CA THR A 73 -1.25 -16.92 -5.19
C THR A 73 -1.03 -16.41 -6.61
N PRO A 74 -0.43 -15.24 -6.80
CA PRO A 74 -0.25 -14.65 -8.14
C PRO A 74 0.67 -15.47 -9.04
N SER A 75 1.51 -16.35 -8.47
CA SER A 75 2.28 -17.40 -9.15
C SER A 75 2.51 -18.57 -8.20
N ASP A 76 2.97 -19.71 -8.72
CA ASP A 76 3.10 -20.98 -7.98
C ASP A 76 3.98 -20.85 -6.72
N ASP A 77 4.99 -19.97 -6.74
CA ASP A 77 5.97 -19.82 -5.66
C ASP A 77 5.72 -18.58 -4.77
N VAL A 78 4.70 -17.76 -5.08
CA VAL A 78 4.42 -16.52 -4.35
C VAL A 78 3.07 -16.60 -3.65
N THR A 79 3.09 -16.40 -2.34
CA THR A 79 1.88 -16.17 -1.56
C THR A 79 1.76 -14.70 -1.20
N LEU A 80 0.61 -14.11 -1.47
CA LEU A 80 0.28 -12.73 -1.13
C LEU A 80 -0.85 -12.73 -0.10
N ARG A 81 -0.54 -12.35 1.13
CA ARG A 81 -1.52 -12.14 2.20
C ARG A 81 -1.82 -10.66 2.32
N THR A 82 -3.05 -10.32 2.66
CA THR A 82 -3.49 -8.93 2.77
C THR A 82 -4.21 -8.68 4.08
N ALA A 83 -4.28 -7.39 4.49
CA ALA A 83 -5.06 -6.95 5.63
C ALA A 83 -5.62 -5.55 5.38
N PRO A 84 -6.80 -5.22 5.95
CA PRO A 84 -7.30 -3.85 5.90
C PRO A 84 -6.44 -2.94 6.80
N LEU A 85 -6.21 -1.71 6.33
CA LEU A 85 -5.51 -0.66 7.06
C LEU A 85 -6.48 0.46 7.44
N ASN A 86 -6.19 1.13 8.54
CA ASN A 86 -6.96 2.26 9.05
C ASN A 86 -6.60 3.54 8.27
N HIS A 87 -7.29 3.79 7.18
CA HIS A 87 -7.05 4.96 6.32
C HIS A 87 -8.37 5.49 5.75
N PRO A 88 -8.54 6.80 5.49
CA PRO A 88 -9.71 7.34 4.81
C PRO A 88 -9.95 6.64 3.46
N GLN A 89 -11.19 6.23 3.19
CA GLN A 89 -11.62 5.40 2.05
C GLN A 89 -10.91 4.04 1.96
N ASN A 90 -10.37 3.53 3.06
CA ASN A 90 -9.66 2.27 3.21
C ASN A 90 -8.32 2.19 2.44
N ALA A 91 -7.43 1.36 2.95
CA ALA A 91 -6.22 0.92 2.27
C ALA A 91 -5.95 -0.56 2.56
N THR A 92 -5.08 -1.17 1.77
CA THR A 92 -4.72 -2.58 1.91
C THR A 92 -3.24 -2.71 2.21
N GLY A 93 -2.92 -3.36 3.32
CA GLY A 93 -1.58 -3.85 3.63
C GLY A 93 -1.31 -5.18 2.93
N TYR A 94 -0.07 -5.39 2.53
CA TYR A 94 0.36 -6.58 1.80
C TYR A 94 1.52 -7.28 2.49
N ARG A 95 1.51 -8.60 2.49
CA ARG A 95 2.67 -9.44 2.78
C ARG A 95 2.91 -10.38 1.61
N VAL A 96 4.11 -10.34 1.08
CA VAL A 96 4.60 -11.24 0.04
C VAL A 96 5.52 -12.26 0.68
N ASP A 97 5.17 -13.54 0.58
CA ASP A 97 6.01 -14.65 0.98
C ASP A 97 6.56 -15.33 -0.29
N TYR A 98 7.88 -15.45 -0.39
CA TYR A 98 8.59 -16.08 -1.49
C TYR A 98 9.86 -16.76 -1.01
N ASN A 99 10.04 -18.04 -1.35
CA ASN A 99 11.24 -18.82 -1.07
C ASN A 99 11.72 -18.73 0.40
N GLY A 100 10.78 -18.80 1.35
CA GLY A 100 11.07 -18.73 2.79
C GLY A 100 11.46 -17.35 3.30
N LYS A 101 11.25 -16.31 2.50
CA LYS A 101 11.42 -14.91 2.83
C LYS A 101 10.11 -14.16 2.75
N SER A 102 10.01 -13.07 3.50
CA SER A 102 8.80 -12.28 3.57
C SER A 102 9.09 -10.77 3.61
N ILE A 103 8.28 -10.03 2.86
CA ILE A 103 8.26 -8.56 2.89
C ILE A 103 6.84 -8.08 3.06
N CYS A 104 6.63 -7.13 3.97
CA CYS A 104 5.34 -6.48 4.17
C CYS A 104 5.40 -5.02 3.75
N TYR A 105 4.31 -4.55 3.13
CA TYR A 105 4.12 -3.16 2.72
C TYR A 105 2.88 -2.62 3.42
N ILE A 106 3.09 -1.77 4.42
CA ILE A 106 2.08 -1.21 5.32
C ILE A 106 2.21 0.30 5.25
N THR A 107 1.62 0.90 4.26
CA THR A 107 1.63 2.35 4.05
C THR A 107 0.21 2.89 4.03
N ASP A 108 0.04 4.11 4.46
CA ASP A 108 -1.24 4.79 4.60
C ASP A 108 -2.12 4.07 5.63
N THR A 109 -1.68 4.20 6.86
CA THR A 109 -2.41 3.67 8.01
C THR A 109 -2.25 4.59 9.22
N GLU A 110 -3.35 4.88 9.90
CA GLU A 110 -3.36 5.60 11.15
C GLU A 110 -3.38 4.63 12.33
N GLN A 111 -2.61 4.91 13.35
CA GLN A 111 -2.56 4.12 14.57
C GLN A 111 -3.87 4.22 15.37
N TRP A 112 -4.20 3.18 16.14
CA TRP A 112 -5.34 3.19 17.06
C TRP A 112 -4.95 3.80 18.42
N GLU A 113 -5.90 4.47 19.07
CA GLU A 113 -5.65 5.06 20.41
C GLU A 113 -5.57 4.01 21.53
N ASP A 114 -6.21 2.88 21.35
CA ASP A 114 -6.41 1.83 22.37
C ASP A 114 -5.51 0.61 22.20
N GLY A 115 -4.42 0.76 21.45
CA GLY A 115 -3.39 -0.29 21.29
C GLY A 115 -2.99 -0.58 19.85
N LEU A 116 -2.06 -1.51 19.70
CA LEU A 116 -1.49 -1.87 18.41
C LEU A 116 -2.54 -2.52 17.48
N ASP A 117 -2.49 -2.20 16.20
CA ASP A 117 -3.41 -2.75 15.21
C ASP A 117 -3.21 -4.26 15.06
N ARG A 118 -4.26 -5.02 15.38
CA ARG A 118 -4.23 -6.48 15.32
C ARG A 118 -4.17 -7.05 13.90
N ASN A 119 -4.69 -6.31 12.93
CA ASN A 119 -4.62 -6.71 11.52
C ASN A 119 -3.18 -6.61 11.03
N ILE A 120 -2.52 -5.50 11.37
CA ILE A 120 -1.11 -5.28 11.03
C ILE A 120 -0.24 -6.30 11.77
N LEU A 121 -0.40 -6.48 13.09
CA LEU A 121 0.35 -7.46 13.87
C LEU A 121 0.25 -8.87 13.27
N GLY A 122 -0.96 -9.30 12.91
CA GLY A 122 -1.15 -10.63 12.30
C GLY A 122 -0.52 -10.75 10.90
N LEU A 123 -0.46 -9.66 10.15
CA LEU A 123 0.12 -9.66 8.81
C LEU A 123 1.65 -9.68 8.84
N ILE A 124 2.27 -8.91 9.74
CA ILE A 124 3.73 -8.72 9.81
C ILE A 124 4.44 -9.74 10.72
N ASP A 125 3.72 -10.62 11.41
CA ASP A 125 4.28 -11.59 12.37
C ASP A 125 5.45 -12.36 11.77
N GLY A 126 6.64 -12.22 12.38
CA GLY A 126 7.90 -12.84 11.95
C GLY A 126 8.37 -12.44 10.56
N ALA A 127 7.95 -11.31 10.02
CA ALA A 127 8.38 -10.86 8.69
C ALA A 127 9.88 -10.52 8.66
N ASP A 128 10.57 -10.85 7.55
CA ASP A 128 11.96 -10.45 7.38
C ASP A 128 12.10 -8.93 7.21
N ILE A 129 11.18 -8.30 6.46
CA ILE A 129 11.18 -6.86 6.20
C ILE A 129 9.75 -6.33 6.30
N VAL A 130 9.58 -5.20 6.99
CA VAL A 130 8.34 -4.42 7.00
C VAL A 130 8.66 -2.99 6.54
N ILE A 131 7.97 -2.52 5.52
CA ILE A 131 7.96 -1.12 5.08
C ILE A 131 6.71 -0.50 5.71
N TYR A 132 6.88 0.56 6.52
CA TYR A 132 5.81 1.10 7.34
C TYR A 132 5.65 2.61 7.16
N ASP A 133 4.39 3.08 7.25
CA ASP A 133 4.02 4.50 7.24
C ASP A 133 4.65 5.24 8.42
N SER A 134 5.46 6.23 8.13
CA SER A 134 6.26 6.97 9.12
C SER A 134 6.22 8.47 8.82
N MET A 135 5.01 8.97 8.51
CA MET A 135 4.85 10.37 8.12
C MET A 135 5.18 11.30 9.27
N PHE A 136 4.84 10.90 10.50
CA PHE A 136 4.96 11.72 11.71
C PHE A 136 5.88 11.08 12.75
N SER A 137 6.24 11.88 13.77
CA SER A 137 6.70 11.40 15.07
C SER A 137 5.54 11.39 16.08
N ASP A 138 5.67 10.66 17.18
CA ASP A 138 4.68 10.66 18.27
C ASP A 138 4.43 12.08 18.80
N ALA A 139 5.45 12.94 18.78
CA ALA A 139 5.36 14.32 19.24
C ALA A 139 4.49 15.20 18.31
N GLU A 140 4.50 14.91 17.01
CA GLU A 140 3.73 15.65 16.00
C GLU A 140 2.30 15.10 15.84
N TYR A 141 2.10 13.82 16.09
CA TYR A 141 0.88 13.08 15.73
C TYR A 141 -0.43 13.73 16.20
N ALA A 142 -0.42 14.37 17.38
CA ALA A 142 -1.63 14.97 17.94
C ALA A 142 -2.26 16.05 17.03
N ASP A 143 -1.44 16.72 16.22
CA ASP A 143 -1.88 17.78 15.30
C ASP A 143 -2.41 17.23 13.96
N TYR A 144 -2.18 15.94 13.68
CA TYR A 144 -2.47 15.29 12.40
C TYR A 144 -3.43 14.10 12.50
N LYS A 145 -4.08 13.91 13.65
CA LYS A 145 -5.10 12.86 13.82
C LYS A 145 -6.20 12.96 12.76
N GLY A 146 -6.58 11.81 12.19
CA GLY A 146 -7.59 11.72 11.13
C GLY A 146 -7.04 11.94 9.72
N TRP A 147 -5.74 12.11 9.56
CA TRP A 147 -5.09 12.21 8.25
C TRP A 147 -4.82 10.84 7.61
N GLY A 148 -4.91 9.77 8.40
CA GLY A 148 -4.74 8.41 7.91
C GLY A 148 -3.29 7.94 7.87
N HIS A 149 -2.40 8.59 8.62
CA HIS A 149 -0.97 8.28 8.67
C HIS A 149 -0.48 8.04 10.09
N SER A 150 0.66 7.36 10.21
CA SER A 150 1.22 6.90 11.46
C SER A 150 2.56 7.56 11.81
N THR A 151 3.13 7.10 12.93
CA THR A 151 4.42 7.55 13.42
C THR A 151 5.46 6.45 13.24
N TRP A 152 6.74 6.84 13.08
CA TRP A 152 7.82 5.88 13.01
C TRP A 152 7.97 5.09 14.33
N GLU A 153 7.63 5.70 15.48
CA GLU A 153 7.64 5.02 16.78
C GLU A 153 6.55 3.94 16.89
N GLU A 154 5.36 4.17 16.29
CA GLU A 154 4.35 3.12 16.21
C GLU A 154 4.84 1.95 15.36
N GLY A 155 5.53 2.24 14.26
CA GLY A 155 6.20 1.23 13.44
C GLY A 155 7.18 0.38 14.25
N LEU A 156 7.97 1.00 15.12
CA LEU A 156 8.88 0.28 16.02
C LEU A 156 8.11 -0.59 17.04
N ARG A 157 7.05 -0.06 17.65
CA ARG A 157 6.21 -0.83 18.60
C ARG A 157 5.60 -2.07 17.95
N LEU A 158 5.10 -1.93 16.72
CA LEU A 158 4.55 -3.04 15.94
C LEU A 158 5.63 -4.06 15.55
N ALA A 159 6.78 -3.58 15.09
CA ALA A 159 7.89 -4.44 14.68
C ALA A 159 8.44 -5.27 15.84
N ASP A 160 8.62 -4.66 17.03
CA ASP A 160 9.05 -5.36 18.23
C ASP A 160 8.03 -6.41 18.67
N ALA A 161 6.74 -6.05 18.70
CA ALA A 161 5.66 -6.95 19.12
C ALA A 161 5.49 -8.15 18.19
N ALA A 162 5.79 -7.98 16.89
CA ALA A 162 5.65 -9.00 15.85
C ALA A 162 6.97 -9.70 15.48
N ASN A 163 8.07 -9.49 16.19
CA ASN A 163 9.38 -10.07 15.91
C ASN A 163 9.86 -9.86 14.47
N VAL A 164 9.73 -8.65 13.95
CA VAL A 164 10.13 -8.26 12.59
C VAL A 164 11.66 -8.18 12.51
N GLY A 165 12.23 -8.69 11.42
CA GLY A 165 13.68 -8.69 11.21
C GLY A 165 14.24 -7.30 10.89
N THR A 166 13.57 -6.55 10.02
CA THR A 166 13.98 -5.20 9.60
C THR A 166 12.74 -4.33 9.42
N LEU A 167 12.71 -3.18 10.07
CA LEU A 167 11.75 -2.12 9.81
C LEU A 167 12.36 -1.10 8.86
N VAL A 168 11.62 -0.75 7.80
CA VAL A 168 11.94 0.33 6.87
C VAL A 168 10.90 1.43 7.07
N ILE A 169 11.34 2.59 7.54
CA ILE A 169 10.50 3.78 7.65
C ILE A 169 10.28 4.36 6.25
N PHE A 170 9.03 4.69 5.92
CA PHE A 170 8.60 5.09 4.59
C PHE A 170 7.47 6.11 4.67
N HIS A 171 7.09 6.71 3.56
CA HIS A 171 5.98 7.67 3.47
C HIS A 171 6.17 8.91 4.35
N HIS A 172 7.38 9.50 4.28
CA HIS A 172 7.73 10.69 5.06
C HIS A 172 6.95 11.93 4.64
N MET A 173 6.75 12.82 5.57
CA MET A 173 6.14 14.13 5.28
C MET A 173 6.94 14.87 4.20
N PRO A 174 6.29 15.38 3.13
CA PRO A 174 7.01 15.96 1.97
C PRO A 174 7.90 17.17 2.31
N GLU A 175 7.61 17.89 3.37
CA GLU A 175 8.38 19.04 3.84
C GLU A 175 9.60 18.66 4.66
N ARG A 176 9.79 17.39 5.02
CA ARG A 176 10.93 16.92 5.81
C ARG A 176 12.21 17.02 5.00
N THR A 177 13.21 17.70 5.54
CA THR A 177 14.54 17.82 4.92
C THR A 177 15.40 16.59 5.19
N ASP A 178 16.46 16.38 4.39
CA ASP A 178 17.39 15.26 4.58
C ASP A 178 18.00 15.28 6.00
N ASP A 179 18.40 16.45 6.52
CA ASP A 179 18.91 16.57 7.89
C ASP A 179 17.90 16.12 8.96
N GLN A 180 16.60 16.34 8.73
CA GLN A 180 15.53 15.90 9.62
C GLN A 180 15.20 14.40 9.46
N MET A 181 15.69 13.78 8.41
CA MET A 181 15.55 12.33 8.20
C MET A 181 16.71 11.56 8.82
N ASP A 182 17.87 12.20 9.00
CA ASP A 182 19.08 11.59 9.55
C ASP A 182 19.15 11.69 11.10
N ASP A 183 18.34 12.58 11.73
CA ASP A 183 18.22 12.77 13.18
C ASP A 183 17.25 11.74 13.81
#